data_e6025da87c0b37241e3f4c1ce5583b43
#
_entry.id   e6025da87c0b37241e3f4c1ce5583b43
#
_cell.length_a   1.000
_cell.length_b   1.000
_cell.length_c   1.000
_cell.angle_alpha   90.00
_cell.angle_beta   90.00
_cell.angle_gamma   90.00
#
_symmetry.space_group_name_H-M   'P 1'
#
loop_
_entity.id
_entity.type
_entity.pdbx_description
1 polymer ?
#
loop_
_entity_poly.entity_id
_entity_poly.type
_entity_poly.pdbx_seq_one_letter_code
_entity_poly.pdbx_strand_id
1 'polypeptide(L)'
;MLKHWYVIASILLSIILSACGGSRQVKFVPNDADVKSTTQTQSKNTSAAVITADDYRIGVGDVLFISVWKDESLTQQVTVLPDGTISFPLVGEITVKNLTLAKLKTTLAKRLSKYVPDATISAQVLQLNSQVFYIIGKVNGPGRFLITDKISALQALAIAGGLTPFAKSKRIKIFRKFSNGTRIYPFNYDEVAKGKHLEQNITVERGDVIVVP
;
A
#
# COMPACT_ATOMS: atom_id res chain seq x y z
N MET A 1 32.43 42.85 36.09
CA MET A 1 31.06 42.45 36.47
C MET A 1 30.65 41.08 35.94
N LEU A 2 31.56 40.11 35.83
CA LEU A 2 31.27 38.76 35.25
C LEU A 2 31.47 37.59 36.24
N LYS A 3 31.75 37.86 37.52
CA LYS A 3 32.07 36.83 38.53
C LYS A 3 30.87 36.37 39.38
N HIS A 4 29.73 37.00 39.30
CA HIS A 4 28.57 36.68 40.17
C HIS A 4 27.50 35.86 39.50
N TRP A 5 27.59 35.60 38.19
CA TRP A 5 26.62 34.80 37.47
C TRP A 5 26.82 33.27 37.65
N TYR A 6 28.06 32.82 37.85
CA TYR A 6 28.33 31.37 38.00
C TYR A 6 27.97 30.80 39.38
N VAL A 7 27.79 31.62 40.39
CA VAL A 7 27.38 31.18 41.75
C VAL A 7 25.89 30.93 41.85
N ILE A 8 25.07 31.64 41.07
CA ILE A 8 23.60 31.46 41.07
C ILE A 8 23.17 30.23 40.24
N ALA A 9 23.94 29.86 39.22
CA ALA A 9 23.70 28.68 38.40
C ALA A 9 23.98 27.36 39.13
N SER A 10 24.86 27.35 40.14
CA SER A 10 25.24 26.16 40.92
C SER A 10 24.22 25.75 41.98
N ILE A 11 23.35 26.68 42.45
CA ILE A 11 22.41 26.44 43.56
C ILE A 11 21.04 25.92 43.03
N LEU A 12 20.73 26.12 41.74
CA LEU A 12 19.45 25.66 41.13
C LEU A 12 19.51 24.23 40.59
N LEU A 13 20.67 23.56 40.59
CA LEU A 13 20.81 22.18 40.08
C LEU A 13 20.73 21.11 41.18
N SER A 14 20.45 21.47 42.43
CA SER A 14 20.47 20.53 43.57
C SER A 14 19.08 20.14 44.12
N ILE A 15 17.96 20.56 43.52
CA ILE A 15 16.61 20.37 44.10
C ILE A 15 15.69 19.51 43.19
N ILE A 16 16.20 18.78 42.22
CA ILE A 16 15.37 17.87 41.43
C ILE A 16 15.91 16.42 41.49
N LEU A 17 16.01 15.88 42.71
CA LEU A 17 16.18 14.44 42.91
C LEU A 17 15.48 14.00 44.20
N SER A 18 14.17 14.00 44.24
CA SER A 18 13.36 13.23 45.17
C SER A 18 11.90 13.23 44.74
N ALA A 19 11.54 12.37 43.78
CA ALA A 19 10.17 11.91 43.61
C ALA A 19 10.27 10.43 43.29
N CYS A 20 10.00 9.68 44.31
CA CYS A 20 9.98 8.26 44.49
C CYS A 20 9.14 7.53 43.46
N GLY A 21 9.71 6.50 42.85
CA GLY A 21 9.08 5.57 41.96
C GLY A 21 8.06 4.69 42.67
N GLY A 22 6.91 4.60 42.08
CA GLY A 22 5.92 3.55 42.31
C GLY A 22 5.91 2.59 41.13
N SER A 23 6.82 1.63 41.09
CA SER A 23 6.73 0.50 40.16
C SER A 23 5.62 -0.42 40.65
N ARG A 24 4.47 -0.42 39.99
CA ARG A 24 3.46 -1.47 40.11
C ARG A 24 4.01 -2.73 39.45
N GLN A 25 4.51 -3.63 40.25
CA GLN A 25 4.78 -5.00 39.88
C GLN A 25 3.44 -5.70 39.61
N VAL A 26 3.22 -6.11 38.37
CA VAL A 26 2.15 -7.04 38.03
C VAL A 26 2.60 -8.43 38.52
N LYS A 27 1.94 -8.90 39.58
CA LYS A 27 2.13 -10.22 40.11
C LYS A 27 1.55 -11.25 39.13
N PHE A 28 2.40 -12.02 38.51
CA PHE A 28 2.03 -13.23 37.77
C PHE A 28 1.65 -14.32 38.79
N VAL A 29 0.40 -14.76 38.78
CA VAL A 29 -0.07 -15.93 39.52
C VAL A 29 -0.08 -17.09 38.56
N PRO A 30 0.68 -18.16 38.76
CA PRO A 30 0.52 -19.40 38.02
C PRO A 30 -0.68 -20.13 38.55
N ASN A 31 -1.66 -20.44 37.72
CA ASN A 31 -2.72 -21.42 37.99
C ASN A 31 -2.37 -22.69 37.26
N ASP A 32 -1.86 -23.65 38.02
CA ASP A 32 -1.94 -25.07 37.67
C ASP A 32 -3.36 -25.55 37.90
N ALA A 33 -4.01 -26.03 36.85
CA ALA A 33 -4.96 -27.16 36.95
C ALA A 33 -5.53 -27.51 35.57
N ASP A 34 -5.29 -28.74 35.17
CA ASP A 34 -6.11 -29.63 34.35
C ASP A 34 -6.26 -29.37 32.82
N VAL A 35 -5.44 -30.15 32.13
CA VAL A 35 -5.61 -30.69 30.80
C VAL A 35 -6.94 -31.43 30.67
N LYS A 36 -7.85 -30.94 29.83
CA LYS A 36 -8.80 -31.78 29.09
C LYS A 36 -8.96 -31.25 27.67
N SER A 37 -8.56 -32.10 26.74
CA SER A 37 -8.76 -32.01 25.31
C SER A 37 -10.19 -31.64 24.96
N THR A 38 -10.36 -30.59 24.16
CA THR A 38 -11.59 -30.46 23.34
C THR A 38 -11.31 -29.57 22.15
N THR A 39 -11.37 -30.16 20.98
CA THR A 39 -11.85 -29.62 19.70
C THR A 39 -11.20 -28.33 19.17
N GLN A 40 -10.38 -28.50 18.17
CA GLN A 40 -9.88 -27.47 17.26
C GLN A 40 -11.05 -26.71 16.63
N THR A 41 -11.38 -25.55 17.19
CA THR A 41 -12.10 -24.53 16.46
C THR A 41 -11.09 -23.84 15.54
N GLN A 42 -11.15 -24.16 14.26
CA GLN A 42 -10.39 -23.45 13.24
C GLN A 42 -10.79 -21.96 13.30
N SER A 43 -9.96 -21.17 13.97
CA SER A 43 -9.95 -19.73 13.81
C SER A 43 -9.64 -19.46 12.34
N LYS A 44 -10.66 -19.04 11.63
CA LYS A 44 -10.56 -18.51 10.27
C LYS A 44 -9.73 -17.23 10.38
N ASN A 45 -8.42 -17.38 10.28
CA ASN A 45 -7.50 -16.26 10.15
C ASN A 45 -7.93 -15.45 8.93
N THR A 46 -8.63 -14.34 9.15
CA THR A 46 -8.76 -13.27 8.18
C THR A 46 -7.38 -12.64 8.07
N SER A 47 -6.51 -13.29 7.30
CA SER A 47 -5.24 -12.72 6.88
C SER A 47 -5.57 -11.46 6.11
N ALA A 48 -5.22 -10.30 6.66
CA ALA A 48 -5.16 -9.07 5.90
C ALA A 48 -4.33 -9.38 4.65
N ALA A 49 -4.96 -9.33 3.49
CA ALA A 49 -4.34 -9.75 2.25
C ALA A 49 -3.32 -8.68 1.85
N VAL A 50 -2.10 -8.88 2.30
CA VAL A 50 -0.93 -8.14 1.82
C VAL A 50 -0.87 -8.33 0.31
N ILE A 51 -0.76 -7.25 -0.47
CA ILE A 51 -0.47 -7.35 -1.91
C ILE A 51 0.88 -8.05 -2.02
N THR A 52 0.85 -9.31 -2.41
CA THR A 52 2.07 -10.04 -2.69
C THR A 52 2.65 -9.55 -4.03
N ALA A 53 3.96 -9.70 -4.22
CA ALA A 53 4.61 -9.36 -5.49
C ALA A 53 3.96 -10.04 -6.71
N ASP A 54 3.24 -11.15 -6.49
CA ASP A 54 2.51 -11.88 -7.52
C ASP A 54 1.15 -11.24 -7.89
N ASP A 55 0.58 -10.42 -7.02
CA ASP A 55 -0.68 -9.69 -7.28
C ASP A 55 -0.45 -8.42 -8.11
N TYR A 56 0.76 -7.85 -8.04
CA TYR A 56 1.09 -6.63 -8.77
C TYR A 56 1.12 -6.86 -10.28
N ARG A 57 0.44 -5.99 -11.01
CA ARG A 57 0.42 -5.95 -12.48
C ARG A 57 1.01 -4.66 -12.98
N ILE A 58 2.05 -4.79 -13.80
CA ILE A 58 2.75 -3.67 -14.42
C ILE A 58 1.76 -2.84 -15.24
N GLY A 59 1.80 -1.53 -15.09
CA GLY A 59 0.96 -0.59 -15.80
C GLY A 59 1.74 0.52 -16.49
N VAL A 60 1.03 1.28 -17.32
CA VAL A 60 1.60 2.41 -18.04
C VAL A 60 2.08 3.49 -17.07
N GLY A 61 3.28 4.00 -17.31
CA GLY A 61 3.92 5.03 -16.48
C GLY A 61 4.68 4.48 -15.28
N ASP A 62 4.59 3.18 -14.98
CA ASP A 62 5.42 2.57 -13.92
C ASP A 62 6.89 2.63 -14.32
N VAL A 63 7.74 2.79 -13.31
CA VAL A 63 9.19 2.81 -13.48
C VAL A 63 9.77 1.54 -12.87
N LEU A 64 10.45 0.77 -13.70
CA LEU A 64 11.07 -0.50 -13.34
C LEU A 64 12.59 -0.36 -13.35
N PHE A 65 13.26 -1.01 -12.42
CA PHE A 65 14.68 -1.24 -12.43
C PHE A 65 14.93 -2.69 -12.78
N ILE A 66 15.65 -2.91 -13.88
CA ILE A 66 15.99 -4.24 -14.37
C ILE A 66 17.50 -4.37 -14.30
N SER A 67 18.00 -5.39 -13.62
CA SER A 67 19.42 -5.70 -13.57
C SER A 67 19.71 -7.09 -14.07
N VAL A 68 20.80 -7.21 -14.83
CA VAL A 68 21.31 -8.46 -15.34
C VAL A 68 22.63 -8.76 -14.62
N TRP A 69 22.73 -9.91 -13.98
CA TRP A 69 23.89 -10.28 -13.19
C TRP A 69 25.16 -10.29 -14.04
N LYS A 70 26.21 -9.62 -13.55
CA LYS A 70 27.51 -9.45 -14.21
C LYS A 70 27.49 -8.66 -15.53
N ASP A 71 26.39 -7.93 -15.82
CA ASP A 71 26.31 -7.10 -17.02
C ASP A 71 25.72 -5.73 -16.67
N GLU A 72 26.59 -4.74 -16.45
CA GLU A 72 26.20 -3.37 -16.14
C GLU A 72 25.56 -2.66 -17.33
N SER A 73 25.94 -3.04 -18.55
CA SER A 73 25.41 -2.43 -19.78
C SER A 73 23.93 -2.76 -20.00
N LEU A 74 23.47 -3.87 -19.43
CA LEU A 74 22.07 -4.32 -19.43
C LEU A 74 21.32 -3.98 -18.13
N THR A 75 21.98 -3.30 -17.20
CA THR A 75 21.36 -2.90 -15.93
C THR A 75 20.91 -1.45 -16.01
N GLN A 76 19.58 -1.24 -16.03
CA GLN A 76 19.01 0.09 -16.22
C GLN A 76 17.61 0.26 -15.66
N GLN A 77 17.22 1.53 -15.51
CA GLN A 77 15.85 1.94 -15.24
C GLN A 77 15.09 2.09 -16.55
N VAL A 78 13.86 1.56 -16.61
CA VAL A 78 12.96 1.67 -17.75
C VAL A 78 11.59 2.14 -17.33
N THR A 79 10.96 2.98 -18.13
CA THR A 79 9.58 3.44 -17.91
C THR A 79 8.66 2.69 -18.87
N VAL A 80 7.51 2.26 -18.36
CA VAL A 80 6.46 1.63 -19.20
C VAL A 80 5.78 2.71 -20.04
N LEU A 81 5.89 2.58 -21.34
CA LEU A 81 5.37 3.53 -22.32
C LEU A 81 3.84 3.50 -22.40
N PRO A 82 3.19 4.50 -23.01
CA PRO A 82 1.72 4.59 -23.13
C PRO A 82 1.07 3.39 -23.84
N ASP A 83 1.78 2.75 -24.77
CA ASP A 83 1.34 1.53 -25.45
C ASP A 83 1.46 0.26 -24.58
N GLY A 84 2.10 0.38 -23.42
CA GLY A 84 2.31 -0.72 -22.47
C GLY A 84 3.56 -1.54 -22.74
N THR A 85 4.50 -1.00 -23.51
CA THR A 85 5.80 -1.61 -23.79
C THR A 85 6.92 -1.00 -22.95
N ILE A 86 8.05 -1.68 -22.87
CA ILE A 86 9.34 -1.13 -22.46
C ILE A 86 10.34 -1.36 -23.58
N SER A 87 11.31 -0.46 -23.76
CA SER A 87 12.46 -0.67 -24.60
C SER A 87 13.63 -1.19 -23.75
N PHE A 88 14.24 -2.31 -24.18
CA PHE A 88 15.34 -2.92 -23.45
C PHE A 88 16.48 -3.29 -24.42
N PRO A 89 17.77 -3.08 -24.06
CA PRO A 89 18.90 -3.35 -24.91
C PRO A 89 18.91 -4.80 -25.44
N LEU A 90 19.40 -5.00 -26.63
CA LEU A 90 19.49 -6.29 -27.37
C LEU A 90 18.12 -6.93 -27.69
N VAL A 91 17.08 -6.65 -26.94
CA VAL A 91 15.75 -7.31 -27.04
C VAL A 91 14.73 -6.43 -27.73
N GLY A 92 14.98 -5.10 -27.77
CA GLY A 92 14.07 -4.13 -28.34
C GLY A 92 12.80 -3.92 -27.47
N GLU A 93 11.68 -3.73 -28.12
CA GLU A 93 10.40 -3.49 -27.46
C GLU A 93 9.75 -4.77 -26.94
N ILE A 94 9.23 -4.69 -25.71
CA ILE A 94 8.56 -5.79 -25.02
C ILE A 94 7.26 -5.28 -24.41
N THR A 95 6.15 -5.90 -24.76
CA THR A 95 4.85 -5.63 -24.10
C THR A 95 4.88 -6.18 -22.68
N VAL A 96 4.72 -5.28 -21.70
CA VAL A 96 4.80 -5.61 -20.27
C VAL A 96 3.50 -5.29 -19.51
N LYS A 97 2.61 -4.54 -20.10
CA LYS A 97 1.31 -4.17 -19.50
C LYS A 97 0.55 -5.41 -19.02
N ASN A 98 0.07 -5.37 -17.77
CA ASN A 98 -0.63 -6.45 -17.09
C ASN A 98 0.21 -7.71 -16.79
N LEU A 99 1.51 -7.73 -17.08
CA LEU A 99 2.38 -8.81 -16.63
C LEU A 99 2.72 -8.64 -15.14
N THR A 100 3.01 -9.76 -14.47
CA THR A 100 3.69 -9.75 -13.17
C THR A 100 5.20 -9.57 -13.36
N LEU A 101 5.91 -9.15 -12.30
CA LEU A 101 7.37 -9.07 -12.33
C LEU A 101 8.02 -10.44 -12.62
N ALA A 102 7.45 -11.53 -12.10
CA ALA A 102 7.92 -12.88 -12.37
C ALA A 102 7.83 -13.22 -13.87
N LYS A 103 6.70 -12.89 -14.50
CA LYS A 103 6.50 -13.11 -15.94
C LYS A 103 7.43 -12.24 -16.79
N LEU A 104 7.64 -10.98 -16.36
CA LEU A 104 8.60 -10.09 -17.02
C LEU A 104 10.01 -10.68 -17.00
N LYS A 105 10.50 -11.11 -15.82
CA LYS A 105 11.82 -11.77 -15.68
C LYS A 105 11.98 -12.97 -16.60
N THR A 106 10.99 -13.85 -16.61
CA THR A 106 11.01 -15.04 -17.49
C THR A 106 11.03 -14.67 -18.98
N THR A 107 10.26 -13.65 -19.37
CA THR A 107 10.20 -13.18 -20.76
C THR A 107 11.53 -12.57 -21.19
N LEU A 108 12.13 -11.73 -20.32
CA LEU A 108 13.45 -11.13 -20.57
C LEU A 108 14.54 -12.20 -20.67
N ALA A 109 14.60 -13.14 -19.72
CA ALA A 109 15.57 -14.23 -19.73
C ALA A 109 15.50 -15.03 -21.03
N LYS A 110 14.30 -15.40 -21.48
CA LYS A 110 14.10 -16.11 -22.73
C LYS A 110 14.57 -15.32 -23.96
N ARG A 111 14.37 -13.99 -23.99
CA ARG A 111 14.79 -13.18 -25.12
C ARG A 111 16.30 -12.88 -25.09
N LEU A 112 16.86 -12.65 -23.90
CA LEU A 112 18.29 -12.37 -23.72
C LEU A 112 19.18 -13.61 -23.90
N SER A 113 18.66 -14.83 -23.70
CA SER A 113 19.45 -16.07 -23.82
C SER A 113 20.14 -16.24 -25.16
N LYS A 114 19.68 -15.56 -26.22
CA LYS A 114 20.33 -15.52 -27.54
C LYS A 114 21.64 -14.71 -27.55
N TYR A 115 21.80 -13.79 -26.61
CA TYR A 115 22.93 -12.85 -26.55
C TYR A 115 23.79 -13.09 -25.33
N VAL A 116 23.14 -13.41 -24.19
CA VAL A 116 23.78 -13.65 -22.89
C VAL A 116 23.28 -14.99 -22.37
N PRO A 117 24.09 -16.06 -22.51
CA PRO A 117 23.77 -17.36 -21.93
C PRO A 117 23.64 -17.27 -20.41
N ASP A 118 22.67 -17.97 -19.83
CA ASP A 118 22.43 -18.07 -18.37
C ASP A 118 22.24 -16.72 -17.63
N ALA A 119 21.67 -15.72 -18.32
CA ALA A 119 21.41 -14.41 -17.73
C ALA A 119 20.46 -14.51 -16.52
N THR A 120 20.98 -14.21 -15.33
CA THR A 120 20.16 -14.05 -14.12
C THR A 120 19.61 -12.62 -14.07
N ILE A 121 18.28 -12.50 -14.10
CA ILE A 121 17.59 -11.20 -14.18
C ILE A 121 16.88 -10.90 -12.87
N SER A 122 17.12 -9.71 -12.33
CA SER A 122 16.32 -9.10 -11.28
C SER A 122 15.47 -7.96 -11.86
N ALA A 123 14.23 -7.83 -11.38
CA ALA A 123 13.36 -6.74 -11.75
C ALA A 123 12.63 -6.25 -10.50
N GLN A 124 12.63 -4.93 -10.31
CA GLN A 124 12.01 -4.23 -9.18
C GLN A 124 11.17 -3.06 -9.70
N VAL A 125 10.13 -2.67 -8.96
CA VAL A 125 9.36 -1.47 -9.25
C VAL A 125 9.94 -0.35 -8.42
N LEU A 126 10.43 0.71 -9.07
CA LEU A 126 10.91 1.92 -8.39
C LEU A 126 9.78 2.90 -8.14
N GLN A 127 8.83 3.03 -9.09
CA GLN A 127 7.69 3.95 -8.96
C GLN A 127 6.41 3.29 -9.45
N LEU A 128 5.40 3.28 -8.59
CA LEU A 128 4.06 2.75 -8.82
C LEU A 128 3.13 3.84 -9.38
N ASN A 129 3.37 4.30 -10.59
CA ASN A 129 2.59 5.40 -11.17
C ASN A 129 1.24 4.96 -11.72
N SER A 130 1.10 3.68 -12.03
CA SER A 130 -0.14 3.10 -12.58
C SER A 130 -1.16 2.70 -11.54
N GLN A 131 -0.75 2.43 -10.31
CA GLN A 131 -1.61 1.96 -9.22
C GLN A 131 -2.29 3.14 -8.53
N VAL A 132 -3.31 3.71 -9.17
CA VAL A 132 -3.98 4.91 -8.69
C VAL A 132 -5.49 4.79 -8.77
N PHE A 133 -6.17 5.49 -7.86
CA PHE A 133 -7.61 5.75 -7.89
C PHE A 133 -7.87 7.23 -7.67
N TYR A 134 -9.09 7.66 -7.89
CA TYR A 134 -9.48 9.06 -7.81
C TYR A 134 -10.67 9.23 -6.87
N ILE A 135 -10.65 10.29 -6.10
CA ILE A 135 -11.82 10.71 -5.30
C ILE A 135 -12.17 12.14 -5.66
N ILE A 136 -13.42 12.36 -6.00
CA ILE A 136 -13.95 13.67 -6.39
C ILE A 136 -15.23 14.00 -5.63
N GLY A 137 -15.52 15.29 -5.49
CA GLY A 137 -16.74 15.79 -4.88
C GLY A 137 -16.54 16.25 -3.45
N LYS A 138 -17.53 15.98 -2.56
CA LYS A 138 -17.60 16.52 -1.21
C LYS A 138 -16.80 15.72 -0.18
N VAL A 139 -15.50 15.63 -0.39
CA VAL A 139 -14.49 15.12 0.57
C VAL A 139 -13.54 16.25 0.95
N ASN A 140 -12.84 16.10 2.07
CA ASN A 140 -11.90 17.14 2.53
C ASN A 140 -10.67 17.26 1.64
N GLY A 141 -10.19 16.15 1.06
CA GLY A 141 -9.04 16.10 0.14
C GLY A 141 -9.38 15.36 -1.16
N PRO A 142 -10.10 15.98 -2.11
CA PRO A 142 -10.31 15.36 -3.41
C PRO A 142 -9.00 15.29 -4.20
N GLY A 143 -8.81 14.23 -5.00
CA GLY A 143 -7.59 14.10 -5.78
C GLY A 143 -7.30 12.69 -6.29
N ARG A 144 -6.05 12.51 -6.70
CA ARG A 144 -5.45 11.25 -7.13
C ARG A 144 -4.68 10.61 -5.98
N PHE A 145 -4.93 9.35 -5.72
CA PHE A 145 -4.32 8.59 -4.63
C PHE A 145 -3.63 7.32 -5.15
N LEU A 146 -2.51 6.97 -4.53
CA LEU A 146 -1.81 5.71 -4.83
C LEU A 146 -2.46 4.55 -4.07
N ILE A 147 -2.50 3.39 -4.71
CA ILE A 147 -2.88 2.12 -4.09
C ILE A 147 -1.57 1.39 -3.76
N THR A 148 -1.17 1.41 -2.50
CA THR A 148 0.01 0.71 -2.01
C THR A 148 -0.33 -0.62 -1.34
N ASP A 149 -1.59 -0.81 -0.98
CA ASP A 149 -2.13 -2.00 -0.34
C ASP A 149 -3.59 -2.23 -0.77
N LYS A 150 -4.18 -3.37 -0.42
CA LYS A 150 -5.61 -3.64 -0.63
C LYS A 150 -6.43 -2.77 0.33
N ILE A 151 -6.98 -1.69 -0.17
CA ILE A 151 -7.82 -0.77 0.59
C ILE A 151 -9.27 -0.90 0.18
N SER A 152 -10.17 -0.77 1.16
CA SER A 152 -11.61 -0.71 0.93
C SER A 152 -12.10 0.69 0.58
N ALA A 153 -13.32 0.81 0.07
CA ALA A 153 -13.95 2.10 -0.22
C ALA A 153 -14.02 3.01 1.03
N LEU A 154 -14.30 2.43 2.20
CA LEU A 154 -14.32 3.18 3.46
C LEU A 154 -12.93 3.73 3.82
N GLN A 155 -11.88 2.92 3.67
CA GLN A 155 -10.50 3.34 3.90
C GLN A 155 -10.07 4.41 2.89
N ALA A 156 -10.46 4.27 1.62
CA ALA A 156 -10.18 5.27 0.60
C ALA A 156 -10.76 6.65 0.96
N LEU A 157 -11.99 6.69 1.46
CA LEU A 157 -12.61 7.93 1.93
C LEU A 157 -11.89 8.51 3.16
N ALA A 158 -11.40 7.66 4.07
CA ALA A 158 -10.60 8.10 5.22
C ALA A 158 -9.27 8.71 4.78
N ILE A 159 -8.58 8.13 3.78
CA ILE A 159 -7.35 8.67 3.18
C ILE A 159 -7.59 10.06 2.57
N ALA A 160 -8.78 10.30 1.99
CA ALA A 160 -9.19 11.61 1.48
C ALA A 160 -9.62 12.61 2.59
N GLY A 161 -9.33 12.31 3.86
CA GLY A 161 -9.70 13.17 5.00
C GLY A 161 -11.17 13.11 5.39
N GLY A 162 -11.92 12.12 4.89
CA GLY A 162 -13.34 11.92 5.18
C GLY A 162 -14.28 12.81 4.38
N LEU A 163 -15.57 12.68 4.68
CA LEU A 163 -16.64 13.43 4.01
C LEU A 163 -16.75 14.84 4.59
N THR A 164 -17.09 15.82 3.74
CA THR A 164 -17.47 17.15 4.23
C THR A 164 -18.89 17.13 4.84
N PRO A 165 -19.26 18.13 5.67
CA PRO A 165 -20.61 18.23 6.22
C PRO A 165 -21.73 18.34 5.18
N PHE A 166 -21.39 18.71 3.94
CA PHE A 166 -22.34 18.87 2.83
C PHE A 166 -22.41 17.65 1.91
N ALA A 167 -21.71 16.57 2.25
CA ALA A 167 -21.69 15.36 1.44
C ALA A 167 -22.99 14.58 1.55
N LYS A 168 -23.47 14.07 0.43
CA LYS A 168 -24.60 13.12 0.41
C LYS A 168 -24.10 11.71 0.69
N SER A 169 -23.79 11.42 1.96
CA SER A 169 -23.15 10.18 2.45
C SER A 169 -23.84 8.89 1.97
N LYS A 170 -25.15 8.92 1.73
CA LYS A 170 -25.96 7.76 1.26
C LYS A 170 -25.92 7.55 -0.25
N ARG A 171 -25.28 8.46 -1.02
CA ARG A 171 -25.35 8.47 -2.49
C ARG A 171 -23.97 8.42 -3.17
N ILE A 172 -22.98 7.95 -2.47
CA ILE A 172 -21.63 7.79 -3.01
C ILE A 172 -21.65 6.69 -4.08
N LYS A 173 -20.87 6.87 -5.13
CA LYS A 173 -20.76 5.93 -6.25
C LYS A 173 -19.30 5.66 -6.57
N ILE A 174 -18.97 4.41 -6.83
CA ILE A 174 -17.66 3.99 -7.28
C ILE A 174 -17.79 3.54 -8.73
N PHE A 175 -17.08 4.21 -9.62
CA PHE A 175 -17.06 3.92 -11.06
C PHE A 175 -15.82 3.11 -11.36
N ARG A 176 -16.00 1.90 -11.87
CA ARG A 176 -14.92 1.01 -12.32
C ARG A 176 -15.04 0.72 -13.79
N LYS A 177 -13.98 1.01 -14.53
CA LYS A 177 -13.92 0.81 -15.98
C LYS A 177 -13.45 -0.60 -16.30
N PHE A 178 -14.20 -1.28 -17.13
CA PHE A 178 -13.86 -2.58 -17.72
C PHE A 178 -13.69 -2.45 -19.23
N SER A 179 -13.22 -3.49 -19.91
CA SER A 179 -13.10 -3.53 -21.37
C SER A 179 -14.46 -3.41 -22.08
N ASN A 180 -15.53 -3.90 -21.45
CA ASN A 180 -16.90 -3.93 -21.95
C ASN A 180 -17.80 -2.80 -21.43
N GLY A 181 -17.24 -1.78 -20.74
CA GLY A 181 -18.00 -0.66 -20.22
C GLY A 181 -17.60 -0.22 -18.81
N THR A 182 -18.43 0.61 -18.20
CA THR A 182 -18.23 1.09 -16.82
C THR A 182 -19.29 0.50 -15.90
N ARG A 183 -18.87 -0.11 -14.80
CA ARG A 183 -19.77 -0.55 -13.75
C ARG A 183 -19.79 0.48 -12.62
N ILE A 184 -20.98 0.71 -12.08
CA ILE A 184 -21.21 1.63 -10.97
C ILE A 184 -21.59 0.81 -9.75
N TYR A 185 -20.84 0.97 -8.67
CA TYR A 185 -21.10 0.38 -7.36
C TYR A 185 -21.66 1.47 -6.44
N PRO A 186 -22.89 1.32 -5.91
CA PRO A 186 -23.42 2.22 -4.91
C PRO A 186 -22.70 2.00 -3.59
N PHE A 187 -22.51 3.08 -2.84
CA PHE A 187 -21.88 3.03 -1.52
C PHE A 187 -22.62 3.97 -0.56
N ASN A 188 -23.24 3.39 0.47
CA ASN A 188 -23.90 4.12 1.54
C ASN A 188 -22.96 4.18 2.76
N TYR A 189 -22.26 5.31 2.90
CA TYR A 189 -21.31 5.50 3.98
C TYR A 189 -21.93 5.31 5.37
N ASP A 190 -23.15 5.84 5.61
CA ASP A 190 -23.80 5.80 6.91
C ASP A 190 -24.12 4.36 7.36
N GLU A 191 -24.54 3.50 6.44
CA GLU A 191 -24.85 2.11 6.76
C GLU A 191 -23.58 1.27 6.93
N VAL A 192 -22.62 1.44 6.04
CA VAL A 192 -21.35 0.73 6.11
C VAL A 192 -20.57 1.09 7.36
N ALA A 193 -20.54 2.39 7.75
CA ALA A 193 -19.90 2.84 8.98
C ALA A 193 -20.55 2.27 10.25
N LYS A 194 -21.85 1.89 10.18
CA LYS A 194 -22.56 1.18 11.26
C LYS A 194 -22.42 -0.34 11.20
N GLY A 195 -21.61 -0.87 10.30
CA GLY A 195 -21.43 -2.31 10.10
C GLY A 195 -22.55 -3.00 9.33
N LYS A 196 -23.44 -2.23 8.66
CA LYS A 196 -24.49 -2.74 7.80
C LYS A 196 -24.07 -2.68 6.33
N HIS A 197 -24.65 -3.55 5.49
CA HIS A 197 -24.37 -3.58 4.05
C HIS A 197 -22.88 -3.59 3.72
N LEU A 198 -22.10 -4.41 4.44
CA LEU A 198 -20.64 -4.49 4.29
C LEU A 198 -20.21 -4.97 2.89
N GLU A 199 -21.11 -5.60 2.13
CA GLU A 199 -20.90 -5.98 0.72
C GLU A 199 -20.66 -4.76 -0.19
N GLN A 200 -21.10 -3.56 0.22
CA GLN A 200 -20.81 -2.31 -0.50
C GLN A 200 -19.39 -1.80 -0.25
N ASN A 201 -18.73 -2.27 0.82
CA ASN A 201 -17.37 -1.86 1.15
C ASN A 201 -16.35 -2.64 0.31
N ILE A 202 -16.45 -2.50 -1.00
CA ILE A 202 -15.61 -3.18 -1.96
C ILE A 202 -14.15 -2.72 -1.86
N THR A 203 -13.23 -3.59 -2.27
CA THR A 203 -11.83 -3.23 -2.46
C THR A 203 -11.69 -2.29 -3.65
N VAL A 204 -10.97 -1.19 -3.47
CA VAL A 204 -10.67 -0.21 -4.52
C VAL A 204 -9.61 -0.79 -5.46
N GLU A 205 -9.83 -0.64 -6.75
CA GLU A 205 -8.93 -1.10 -7.79
C GLU A 205 -8.37 0.07 -8.61
N ARG A 206 -7.31 -0.24 -9.34
CA ARG A 206 -6.66 0.72 -10.25
C ARG A 206 -7.66 1.34 -11.23
N GLY A 207 -7.68 2.67 -11.28
CA GLY A 207 -8.54 3.43 -12.18
C GLY A 207 -9.95 3.67 -11.65
N ASP A 208 -10.27 3.22 -10.43
CA ASP A 208 -11.56 3.53 -9.80
C ASP A 208 -11.72 5.03 -9.59
N VAL A 209 -12.93 5.52 -9.75
CA VAL A 209 -13.32 6.89 -9.44
C VAL A 209 -14.44 6.88 -8.40
N ILE A 210 -14.15 7.36 -7.20
CA ILE A 210 -15.13 7.51 -6.12
C ILE A 210 -15.73 8.90 -6.20
N VAL A 211 -17.04 8.98 -6.41
CA VAL A 211 -17.77 10.24 -6.54
C VAL A 211 -18.63 10.45 -5.30
N VAL A 212 -18.37 11.54 -4.59
CA VAL A 212 -19.09 11.95 -3.40
C VAL A 212 -19.92 13.21 -3.71
N PRO A 213 -21.23 13.08 -3.93
CA PRO A 213 -22.09 14.20 -4.31
C PRO A 213 -22.42 15.15 -3.13
#